data_8ca488cb0844f7e262678ef5ff17b407
#
_entry.id   8ca488cb0844f7e262678ef5ff17b407
#
_cell.length_a   1.000
_cell.length_b   1.000
_cell.length_c   1.000
_cell.angle_alpha   90.00
_cell.angle_beta   90.00
_cell.angle_gamma   90.00
#
_symmetry.space_group_name_H-M   'P 1'
#
loop_
_entity.id
_entity.type
_entity.pdbx_description
1 polymer ?
#
loop_
_entity_poly.entity_id
_entity_poly.type
_entity_poly.pdbx_seq_one_letter_code
_entity_poly.pdbx_strand_id
1 'polypeptide(L)'
;MGRSRCARRRLSLAARAALCSALPYADLHIGNVRAFIQPVVAYAVGVAPAAGPVDRTGVDILQGFAEVDLGAVTLRAGRQMLSLGTERLVGTRYGPNVPLAFDGVRADMTLGKAQLSLLAVRPVQPGPGSFDDATSDRKALWGAYVALPELDLYYLGYRNRAARFGELEGREVRHSVGVRSYGTRGAWRWNVEGVAQFGHYAGQRIAAWTIGTEIGRRLPALPLTPQIIMRANVVSGDRKANGTLGTFNALFPKGKYFGELSPIGPTNIINLHPGVALTLRDDLSLSIAGMAYWRYTKGDGIYDIPGNLIRGPGNATSRFIGTQVEAALSWQATPEWELSTSLSAFSPGAFLRQTGPAETIKMFGLESNFRF
;
A
#
# COMPACT_ATOMS: atom_id res chain seq x y z
N MET A 1 3.07 59.16 -9.88
CA MET A 1 4.15 58.19 -10.17
C MET A 1 3.75 56.84 -9.55
N GLY A 2 3.07 56.03 -10.31
CA GLY A 2 2.62 54.70 -9.91
C GLY A 2 3.68 53.64 -10.23
N ARG A 3 4.14 52.89 -9.22
CA ARG A 3 4.97 51.73 -9.41
C ARG A 3 4.08 50.49 -9.45
N SER A 4 3.87 49.93 -10.61
CA SER A 4 3.28 48.60 -10.78
C SER A 4 4.26 47.52 -10.31
N ARG A 5 3.92 46.82 -9.23
CA ARG A 5 4.65 45.61 -8.83
C ARG A 5 4.19 44.45 -9.70
N CYS A 6 5.00 44.09 -10.67
CA CYS A 6 4.84 42.85 -11.42
C CYS A 6 5.15 41.67 -10.48
N ALA A 7 4.12 40.95 -10.04
CA ALA A 7 4.27 39.73 -9.24
C ALA A 7 4.82 38.61 -10.18
N ARG A 8 6.12 38.36 -10.10
CA ARG A 8 6.72 37.15 -10.70
C ARG A 8 6.13 35.94 -9.97
N ARG A 9 5.19 35.24 -10.61
CA ARG A 9 4.86 33.86 -10.24
C ARG A 9 6.13 33.03 -10.44
N ARG A 10 6.77 32.64 -9.35
CA ARG A 10 7.75 31.57 -9.38
C ARG A 10 6.97 30.29 -9.70
N LEU A 11 7.10 29.78 -10.89
CA LEU A 11 6.79 28.39 -11.20
C LEU A 11 7.69 27.55 -10.26
N SER A 12 7.08 26.87 -9.29
CA SER A 12 7.79 25.87 -8.50
C SER A 12 8.31 24.83 -9.47
N LEU A 13 9.64 24.69 -9.56
CA LEU A 13 10.24 23.61 -10.33
C LEU A 13 9.68 22.30 -9.77
N ALA A 14 9.06 21.49 -10.64
CA ALA A 14 8.65 20.15 -10.32
C ALA A 14 9.88 19.37 -9.83
N ALA A 15 9.80 18.76 -8.66
CA ALA A 15 10.81 17.80 -8.21
C ALA A 15 10.86 16.68 -9.26
N ARG A 16 12.05 16.40 -9.80
CA ARG A 16 12.27 15.31 -10.75
C ARG A 16 13.00 14.19 -10.03
N ALA A 17 12.33 13.06 -9.84
CA ALA A 17 12.95 11.86 -9.31
C ALA A 17 13.10 10.81 -10.40
N ALA A 18 14.23 10.11 -10.43
CA ALA A 18 14.41 8.90 -11.19
C ALA A 18 14.78 7.77 -10.24
N LEU A 19 14.07 6.66 -10.35
CA LEU A 19 14.20 5.46 -9.53
C LEU A 19 14.53 4.30 -10.46
N CYS A 20 15.49 3.48 -10.11
CA CYS A 20 15.87 2.28 -10.87
C CYS A 20 16.22 1.17 -9.89
N SER A 21 15.73 -0.03 -10.13
CA SER A 21 16.12 -1.21 -9.36
C SER A 21 16.33 -2.42 -10.24
N ALA A 22 17.23 -3.33 -9.79
CA ALA A 22 17.46 -4.63 -10.38
C ALA A 22 17.28 -5.71 -9.30
N LEU A 23 16.57 -6.77 -9.65
CA LEU A 23 16.13 -7.86 -8.77
C LEU A 23 16.49 -9.23 -9.39
N PRO A 24 17.79 -9.54 -9.66
CA PRO A 24 18.18 -10.85 -10.15
C PRO A 24 17.88 -11.92 -9.09
N TYR A 25 17.72 -13.17 -9.49
CA TYR A 25 17.51 -14.26 -8.55
C TYR A 25 18.18 -15.55 -9.00
N ALA A 26 18.40 -16.44 -8.03
CA ALA A 26 18.75 -17.84 -8.25
C ALA A 26 17.76 -18.70 -7.46
N ASP A 27 17.27 -19.75 -8.10
CA ASP A 27 16.26 -20.68 -7.58
C ASP A 27 16.75 -22.12 -7.78
N LEU A 28 17.13 -22.79 -6.70
CA LEU A 28 17.68 -24.14 -6.71
C LEU A 28 16.69 -25.11 -6.08
N HIS A 29 16.38 -26.18 -6.81
CA HIS A 29 15.51 -27.27 -6.37
C HIS A 29 16.29 -28.59 -6.29
N ILE A 30 16.27 -29.22 -5.12
CA ILE A 30 16.90 -30.53 -4.86
C ILE A 30 15.88 -31.42 -4.13
N GLY A 31 15.25 -32.33 -4.85
CA GLY A 31 14.19 -33.16 -4.30
C GLY A 31 13.01 -32.31 -3.81
N ASN A 32 12.69 -32.39 -2.54
CA ASN A 32 11.63 -31.61 -1.89
C ASN A 32 12.15 -30.33 -1.21
N VAL A 33 13.41 -29.97 -1.40
CA VAL A 33 14.04 -28.77 -0.83
C VAL A 33 14.25 -27.75 -1.93
N ARG A 34 13.91 -26.50 -1.65
CA ARG A 34 14.17 -25.33 -2.49
C ARG A 34 15.00 -24.33 -1.73
N ALA A 35 16.03 -23.79 -2.36
CA ALA A 35 16.78 -22.65 -1.88
C ALA A 35 16.64 -21.49 -2.86
N PHE A 36 16.26 -20.32 -2.38
CA PHE A 36 16.01 -19.14 -3.20
C PHE A 36 16.81 -17.97 -2.67
N ILE A 37 17.46 -17.23 -3.57
CA ILE A 37 18.14 -15.96 -3.25
C ILE A 37 17.85 -14.92 -4.30
N GLN A 38 17.51 -13.72 -3.85
CA GLN A 38 17.23 -12.55 -4.70
C GLN A 38 17.88 -11.30 -4.08
N PRO A 39 19.06 -10.87 -4.59
CA PRO A 39 19.58 -9.57 -4.26
C PRO A 39 18.71 -8.44 -4.81
N VAL A 40 18.89 -7.24 -4.26
CA VAL A 40 18.34 -5.98 -4.74
C VAL A 40 19.44 -4.95 -4.88
N VAL A 41 19.43 -4.21 -5.99
CA VAL A 41 20.18 -2.97 -6.18
C VAL A 41 19.19 -1.89 -6.52
N ALA A 42 19.16 -0.80 -5.76
CA ALA A 42 18.22 0.28 -5.96
C ALA A 42 18.93 1.63 -5.98
N TYR A 43 18.66 2.42 -7.01
CA TYR A 43 19.25 3.73 -7.21
C TYR A 43 18.17 4.79 -7.37
N ALA A 44 18.36 5.94 -6.74
CA ALA A 44 17.42 7.05 -6.78
C ALA A 44 18.18 8.38 -6.87
N VAL A 45 17.72 9.27 -7.74
CA VAL A 45 18.21 10.65 -7.88
C VAL A 45 17.06 11.63 -7.91
N GLY A 46 17.31 12.84 -7.45
CA GLY A 46 16.34 13.94 -7.48
C GLY A 46 15.15 13.78 -6.53
N VAL A 47 15.16 12.79 -5.65
CA VAL A 47 14.12 12.63 -4.60
C VAL A 47 14.27 13.76 -3.58
N ALA A 48 13.19 14.48 -3.32
CA ALA A 48 13.18 15.60 -2.39
C ALA A 48 12.43 15.24 -1.09
N PRO A 49 12.91 15.62 0.09
CA PRO A 49 14.15 16.38 0.33
C PRO A 49 15.43 15.57 0.14
N ALA A 50 15.38 14.24 0.23
CA ALA A 50 16.47 13.29 -0.03
C ALA A 50 15.89 11.89 -0.22
N ALA A 51 16.59 11.04 -0.99
CA ALA A 51 16.26 9.62 -1.12
C ALA A 51 16.47 8.91 0.23
N GLY A 52 15.43 8.19 0.69
CA GLY A 52 15.50 7.32 1.86
C GLY A 52 15.99 5.91 1.52
N PRO A 53 16.19 5.05 2.54
CA PRO A 53 16.59 3.65 2.32
C PRO A 53 15.57 2.83 1.50
N VAL A 54 14.30 3.23 1.45
CA VAL A 54 13.27 2.60 0.62
C VAL A 54 13.35 3.01 -0.85
N ASP A 55 14.09 4.08 -1.17
CA ASP A 55 14.27 4.59 -2.53
C ASP A 55 15.62 4.18 -3.09
N ARG A 56 16.64 4.07 -2.22
CA ARG A 56 18.02 3.80 -2.59
C ARG A 56 18.67 2.88 -1.57
N THR A 57 19.24 1.78 -2.06
CA THR A 57 20.16 0.91 -1.32
C THR A 57 21.33 0.56 -2.23
N GLY A 58 22.48 0.23 -1.69
CA GLY A 58 23.62 -0.27 -2.47
C GLY A 58 23.28 -1.64 -3.08
N VAL A 59 23.83 -2.69 -2.50
CA VAL A 59 23.45 -4.09 -2.79
C VAL A 59 22.97 -4.71 -1.49
N ASP A 60 21.79 -5.33 -1.48
CA ASP A 60 21.30 -6.08 -0.32
C ASP A 60 20.54 -7.34 -0.74
N ILE A 61 20.15 -8.16 0.23
CA ILE A 61 19.34 -9.36 0.01
C ILE A 61 17.88 -9.01 0.24
N LEU A 62 17.11 -8.95 -0.84
CA LEU A 62 15.65 -8.76 -0.75
C LEU A 62 14.95 -10.04 -0.30
N GLN A 63 15.35 -11.19 -0.84
CA GLN A 63 14.86 -12.50 -0.44
C GLN A 63 16.02 -13.50 -0.33
N GLY A 64 15.99 -14.32 0.71
CA GLY A 64 16.92 -15.41 0.94
C GLY A 64 16.28 -16.42 1.88
N PHE A 65 15.76 -17.54 1.35
CA PHE A 65 15.05 -18.53 2.15
C PHE A 65 15.32 -19.96 1.68
N ALA A 66 15.11 -20.88 2.62
CA ALA A 66 14.97 -22.31 2.34
C ALA A 66 13.50 -22.71 2.49
N GLU A 67 13.07 -23.65 1.66
CA GLU A 67 11.72 -24.19 1.67
C GLU A 67 11.78 -25.71 1.58
N VAL A 68 10.90 -26.40 2.32
CA VAL A 68 10.77 -27.86 2.30
C VAL A 68 9.32 -28.21 2.03
N ASP A 69 9.10 -28.96 0.97
CA ASP A 69 7.79 -29.51 0.63
C ASP A 69 7.63 -30.89 1.29
N LEU A 70 6.66 -31.01 2.18
CA LEU A 70 6.29 -32.23 2.91
C LEU A 70 4.99 -32.84 2.36
N GLY A 71 4.59 -32.47 1.14
CA GLY A 71 3.37 -32.91 0.47
C GLY A 71 2.17 -32.01 0.83
N ALA A 72 1.52 -32.24 1.97
CA ALA A 72 0.38 -31.43 2.38
C ALA A 72 0.79 -30.07 2.98
N VAL A 73 2.04 -29.90 3.37
CA VAL A 73 2.58 -28.73 4.06
C VAL A 73 3.90 -28.32 3.41
N THR A 74 4.01 -27.04 3.05
CA THR A 74 5.27 -26.42 2.63
C THR A 74 5.75 -25.49 3.74
N LEU A 75 6.96 -25.72 4.25
CA LEU A 75 7.59 -24.90 5.27
C LEU A 75 8.65 -24.01 4.64
N ARG A 76 8.61 -22.71 4.93
CA ARG A 76 9.60 -21.74 4.45
C ARG A 76 10.21 -20.99 5.64
N ALA A 77 11.54 -20.85 5.62
CA ALA A 77 12.29 -20.09 6.63
C ALA A 77 13.33 -19.19 5.97
N GLY A 78 13.44 -17.96 6.45
CA GLY A 78 14.38 -16.96 5.92
C GLY A 78 13.71 -15.65 5.58
N ARG A 79 14.41 -14.83 4.78
CA ARG A 79 13.93 -13.53 4.29
C ARG A 79 13.04 -13.74 3.06
N GLN A 80 11.83 -13.23 3.10
CA GLN A 80 10.81 -13.44 2.10
C GLN A 80 9.87 -12.25 1.96
N MET A 81 9.35 -12.00 0.76
CA MET A 81 8.26 -11.07 0.55
C MET A 81 6.93 -11.75 0.91
N LEU A 82 5.98 -10.97 1.44
CA LEU A 82 4.63 -11.40 1.77
C LEU A 82 3.60 -10.54 1.05
N SER A 83 2.61 -11.20 0.46
CA SER A 83 1.43 -10.57 -0.12
C SER A 83 0.20 -11.36 0.31
N LEU A 84 -0.73 -10.71 1.04
CA LEU A 84 -1.95 -11.34 1.53
C LEU A 84 -3.19 -10.60 0.99
N GLY A 85 -4.07 -11.35 0.35
CA GLY A 85 -5.32 -10.84 -0.19
C GLY A 85 -5.14 -9.69 -1.18
N THR A 86 -5.72 -8.53 -0.87
CA THR A 86 -5.59 -7.28 -1.66
C THR A 86 -4.39 -6.42 -1.27
N GLU A 87 -3.52 -6.95 -0.42
CA GLU A 87 -2.41 -6.20 0.20
C GLU A 87 -2.89 -4.99 1.03
N ARG A 88 -4.09 -5.07 1.58
CA ARG A 88 -4.65 -4.04 2.45
C ARG A 88 -3.87 -3.89 3.75
N LEU A 89 -3.44 -5.04 4.33
CA LEU A 89 -2.69 -5.09 5.59
C LEU A 89 -1.25 -5.58 5.42
N VAL A 90 -0.99 -6.47 4.47
CA VAL A 90 0.34 -7.05 4.25
C VAL A 90 0.60 -7.13 2.74
N GLY A 91 1.54 -6.37 2.27
CA GLY A 91 1.93 -6.29 0.87
C GLY A 91 3.41 -6.06 0.67
N THR A 92 3.83 -6.15 -0.58
CA THR A 92 5.24 -6.02 -1.00
C THR A 92 5.72 -4.58 -1.10
N ARG A 93 4.89 -3.60 -0.72
CA ARG A 93 5.17 -2.15 -0.81
C ARG A 93 5.45 -1.69 -2.24
N TYR A 94 4.64 -2.14 -3.20
CA TYR A 94 4.74 -1.62 -4.56
C TYR A 94 4.66 -0.07 -4.60
N GLY A 95 5.61 0.57 -5.28
CA GLY A 95 5.73 2.03 -5.41
C GLY A 95 7.13 2.54 -5.03
N PRO A 96 7.63 2.36 -3.79
CA PRO A 96 9.04 2.55 -3.49
C PRO A 96 9.94 1.60 -4.27
N ASN A 97 11.19 2.01 -4.48
CA ASN A 97 12.17 1.28 -5.28
C ASN A 97 12.66 -0.02 -4.62
N VAL A 98 12.65 -0.06 -3.27
CA VAL A 98 12.99 -1.25 -2.48
C VAL A 98 11.72 -1.89 -1.94
N PRO A 99 11.34 -3.09 -2.38
CA PRO A 99 10.19 -3.81 -1.86
C PRO A 99 10.32 -4.15 -0.38
N LEU A 100 9.21 -4.49 0.27
CA LEU A 100 9.21 -4.91 1.67
C LEU A 100 9.40 -6.41 1.78
N ALA A 101 10.41 -6.82 2.55
CA ALA A 101 10.64 -8.20 2.94
C ALA A 101 10.45 -8.40 4.45
N PHE A 102 10.35 -9.65 4.85
CA PHE A 102 10.19 -10.09 6.23
C PHE A 102 11.13 -11.27 6.50
N ASP A 103 11.78 -11.27 7.65
CA ASP A 103 12.57 -12.39 8.15
C ASP A 103 11.71 -13.24 9.09
N GLY A 104 11.67 -14.56 8.88
CA GLY A 104 10.93 -15.47 9.73
C GLY A 104 10.49 -16.75 9.05
N VAL A 105 9.39 -17.32 9.53
CA VAL A 105 8.88 -18.62 9.09
C VAL A 105 7.45 -18.51 8.57
N ARG A 106 7.14 -19.34 7.59
CA ARG A 106 5.81 -19.51 7.00
C ARG A 106 5.56 -20.99 6.76
N ALA A 107 4.33 -21.43 7.01
CA ALA A 107 3.83 -22.73 6.66
C ALA A 107 2.59 -22.58 5.78
N ASP A 108 2.60 -23.15 4.60
CA ASP A 108 1.47 -23.19 3.67
C ASP A 108 0.93 -24.59 3.58
N MET A 109 -0.39 -24.75 3.67
CA MET A 109 -1.09 -26.02 3.66
C MET A 109 -2.29 -25.97 2.72
N THR A 110 -2.49 -27.04 1.97
CA THR A 110 -3.70 -27.23 1.14
C THR A 110 -4.63 -28.22 1.81
N LEU A 111 -5.81 -27.78 2.20
CA LEU A 111 -6.84 -28.56 2.90
C LEU A 111 -8.12 -28.61 2.04
N GLY A 112 -8.19 -29.54 1.10
CA GLY A 112 -9.26 -29.60 0.12
C GLY A 112 -9.25 -28.37 -0.78
N LYS A 113 -10.28 -27.50 -0.67
CA LYS A 113 -10.37 -26.25 -1.43
C LYS A 113 -9.76 -25.05 -0.67
N ALA A 114 -9.38 -25.23 0.59
CA ALA A 114 -8.81 -24.19 1.40
C ALA A 114 -7.27 -24.15 1.29
N GLN A 115 -6.73 -22.95 1.17
CA GLN A 115 -5.30 -22.68 1.30
C GLN A 115 -5.08 -21.99 2.64
N LEU A 116 -4.35 -22.61 3.55
CA LEU A 116 -4.02 -22.04 4.86
C LEU A 116 -2.55 -21.62 4.87
N SER A 117 -2.29 -20.37 5.23
CA SER A 117 -0.95 -19.85 5.49
C SER A 117 -0.83 -19.46 6.96
N LEU A 118 0.15 -20.03 7.65
CA LEU A 118 0.55 -19.62 9.00
C LEU A 118 1.88 -18.87 8.90
N LEU A 119 2.03 -17.77 9.63
CA LEU A 119 3.25 -16.96 9.56
C LEU A 119 3.66 -16.41 10.93
N ALA A 120 4.97 -16.30 11.12
CA ALA A 120 5.58 -15.60 12.26
C ALA A 120 6.86 -14.91 11.74
N VAL A 121 6.80 -13.58 11.57
CA VAL A 121 7.82 -12.84 10.85
C VAL A 121 8.09 -11.47 11.47
N ARG A 122 9.20 -10.86 11.10
CA ARG A 122 9.58 -9.49 11.41
C ARG A 122 9.90 -8.74 10.12
N PRO A 123 9.43 -7.49 9.94
CA PRO A 123 9.77 -6.72 8.75
C PRO A 123 11.27 -6.41 8.70
N VAL A 124 11.81 -6.41 7.51
CA VAL A 124 13.15 -5.92 7.23
C VAL A 124 13.13 -4.40 7.19
N GLN A 125 14.09 -3.77 7.85
CA GLN A 125 14.34 -2.35 7.82
C GLN A 125 15.50 -2.10 6.85
N PRO A 126 15.24 -1.48 5.67
CA PRO A 126 16.31 -1.20 4.74
C PRO A 126 17.27 -0.16 5.32
N GLY A 127 18.57 -0.40 5.14
CA GLY A 127 19.65 0.51 5.44
C GLY A 127 20.06 1.35 4.21
N PRO A 128 20.87 2.41 4.37
CA PRO A 128 21.30 3.26 3.27
C PRO A 128 22.50 2.72 2.48
N GLY A 129 23.19 1.70 3.00
CA GLY A 129 24.42 1.14 2.46
C GLY A 129 24.23 -0.15 1.69
N SER A 130 25.22 -1.06 1.81
CA SER A 130 25.18 -2.39 1.23
C SER A 130 25.28 -3.44 2.33
N PHE A 131 24.43 -4.47 2.25
CA PHE A 131 24.33 -5.55 3.26
C PHE A 131 24.11 -5.03 4.69
N ASP A 132 23.36 -3.93 4.81
CA ASP A 132 23.02 -3.29 6.09
C ASP A 132 21.52 -3.33 6.43
N ASP A 133 20.73 -4.02 5.61
CA ASP A 133 19.32 -4.29 5.87
C ASP A 133 19.16 -5.22 7.09
N ALA A 134 18.46 -4.74 8.10
CA ALA A 134 18.33 -5.43 9.39
C ALA A 134 16.91 -5.90 9.68
N THR A 135 16.78 -7.07 10.33
CA THR A 135 15.51 -7.51 10.90
C THR A 135 15.05 -6.55 12.01
N SER A 136 13.82 -6.07 11.95
CA SER A 136 13.30 -5.17 12.98
C SER A 136 13.29 -5.83 14.36
N ASP A 137 13.89 -5.18 15.34
CA ASP A 137 13.82 -5.54 16.76
C ASP A 137 12.54 -5.05 17.45
N ARG A 138 11.86 -4.07 16.84
CA ARG A 138 10.68 -3.39 17.39
C ARG A 138 9.37 -4.00 16.91
N LYS A 139 9.31 -4.43 15.64
CA LYS A 139 8.08 -4.87 14.98
C LYS A 139 8.07 -6.40 14.79
N ALA A 140 6.90 -7.01 14.99
CA ALA A 140 6.66 -8.42 14.66
C ALA A 140 5.23 -8.60 14.15
N LEU A 141 5.04 -9.54 13.23
CA LEU A 141 3.77 -9.92 12.64
C LEU A 141 3.63 -11.45 12.72
N TRP A 142 2.47 -11.93 13.11
CA TRP A 142 2.13 -13.35 13.11
C TRP A 142 0.66 -13.53 12.76
N GLY A 143 0.27 -14.71 12.33
CA GLY A 143 -1.13 -14.97 12.07
C GLY A 143 -1.41 -16.16 11.20
N ALA A 144 -2.68 -16.25 10.82
CA ALA A 144 -3.24 -17.25 9.95
C ALA A 144 -4.08 -16.58 8.85
N TYR A 145 -3.93 -17.04 7.62
CA TYR A 145 -4.70 -16.60 6.47
C TYR A 145 -5.28 -17.83 5.77
N VAL A 146 -6.59 -17.87 5.63
CA VAL A 146 -7.33 -18.94 4.93
C VAL A 146 -7.93 -18.35 3.67
N ALA A 147 -7.49 -18.82 2.52
CA ALA A 147 -8.11 -18.53 1.24
C ALA A 147 -9.01 -19.70 0.81
N LEU A 148 -10.28 -19.39 0.59
CA LEU A 148 -11.30 -20.28 0.02
C LEU A 148 -11.73 -19.74 -1.35
N PRO A 149 -12.40 -20.50 -2.19
CA PRO A 149 -13.03 -19.95 -3.38
C PRO A 149 -13.96 -18.78 -3.01
N GLU A 150 -13.70 -17.59 -3.56
CA GLU A 150 -14.48 -16.35 -3.37
C GLU A 150 -14.55 -15.79 -1.92
N LEU A 151 -13.78 -16.38 -0.97
CA LEU A 151 -13.79 -15.96 0.43
C LEU A 151 -12.42 -16.14 1.08
N ASP A 152 -11.89 -15.08 1.68
CA ASP A 152 -10.74 -15.15 2.57
C ASP A 152 -11.14 -14.82 4.00
N LEU A 153 -10.55 -15.54 4.95
CA LEU A 153 -10.66 -15.29 6.39
C LEU A 153 -9.26 -15.20 6.97
N TYR A 154 -9.03 -14.25 7.86
CA TYR A 154 -7.69 -14.13 8.45
C TYR A 154 -7.69 -13.52 9.85
N TYR A 155 -6.66 -13.89 10.58
CA TYR A 155 -6.25 -13.27 11.82
C TYR A 155 -4.77 -12.88 11.70
N LEU A 156 -4.47 -11.61 12.03
CA LEU A 156 -3.11 -11.08 12.08
C LEU A 156 -2.87 -10.42 13.44
N GLY A 157 -1.85 -10.89 14.14
CA GLY A 157 -1.33 -10.26 15.34
C GLY A 157 -0.10 -9.39 14.98
N TYR A 158 -0.04 -8.19 15.53
CA TYR A 158 1.05 -7.25 15.31
C TYR A 158 1.55 -6.68 16.63
N ARG A 159 2.85 -6.52 16.75
CA ARG A 159 3.50 -5.83 17.85
C ARG A 159 4.45 -4.75 17.32
N ASN A 160 4.41 -3.57 17.96
CA ASN A 160 5.41 -2.53 17.78
C ASN A 160 5.79 -1.98 19.17
N ARG A 161 7.07 -2.01 19.50
CA ARG A 161 7.56 -1.56 20.82
C ARG A 161 7.59 -0.04 20.94
N ALA A 162 7.63 0.68 19.84
CA ALA A 162 7.69 2.14 19.75
C ALA A 162 6.75 2.63 18.64
N ALA A 163 5.45 2.34 18.78
CA ALA A 163 4.42 2.84 17.88
C ALA A 163 4.12 4.31 18.21
N ARG A 164 3.76 5.09 17.19
CA ARG A 164 3.41 6.49 17.36
C ARG A 164 2.10 6.80 16.64
N PHE A 165 1.12 7.31 17.39
CA PHE A 165 -0.12 7.86 16.87
C PHE A 165 -0.31 9.28 17.41
N GLY A 166 -0.33 10.27 16.51
CA GLY A 166 -0.27 11.68 16.89
C GLY A 166 1.02 12.00 17.63
N GLU A 167 0.90 12.53 18.85
CA GLU A 167 2.04 12.89 19.71
C GLU A 167 2.41 11.82 20.73
N LEU A 168 1.55 10.79 20.90
CA LEU A 168 1.78 9.73 21.85
C LEU A 168 2.64 8.62 21.22
N GLU A 169 3.67 8.22 21.96
CA GLU A 169 4.51 7.06 21.62
C GLU A 169 4.39 5.99 22.70
N GLY A 170 4.34 4.71 22.29
CA GLY A 170 4.29 3.62 23.25
C GLY A 170 4.21 2.25 22.59
N ARG A 171 4.15 1.24 23.43
CA ARG A 171 4.01 -0.15 22.97
C ARG A 171 2.61 -0.37 22.41
N GLU A 172 2.55 -0.97 21.22
CA GLU A 172 1.34 -1.44 20.56
C GLU A 172 1.34 -2.96 20.48
N VAL A 173 0.22 -3.58 20.85
CA VAL A 173 -0.14 -4.95 20.51
C VAL A 173 -1.52 -4.90 19.92
N ARG A 174 -1.62 -5.23 18.64
CA ARG A 174 -2.84 -5.12 17.83
C ARG A 174 -3.18 -6.47 17.21
N HIS A 175 -4.43 -6.82 17.27
CA HIS A 175 -5.02 -7.98 16.64
C HIS A 175 -5.97 -7.52 15.55
N SER A 176 -5.90 -8.12 14.37
CA SER A 176 -6.78 -7.83 13.24
C SER A 176 -7.49 -9.11 12.82
N VAL A 177 -8.82 -9.07 12.74
CA VAL A 177 -9.64 -10.13 12.17
C VAL A 177 -10.28 -9.57 10.92
N GLY A 178 -10.12 -10.27 9.80
CA GLY A 178 -10.63 -9.81 8.52
C GLY A 178 -11.38 -10.89 7.76
N VAL A 179 -12.31 -10.44 6.95
CA VAL A 179 -13.06 -11.22 5.99
C VAL A 179 -13.08 -10.49 4.65
N ARG A 180 -12.84 -11.24 3.58
CA ARG A 180 -12.88 -10.72 2.21
C ARG A 180 -13.71 -11.65 1.34
N SER A 181 -14.73 -11.10 0.67
CA SER A 181 -15.48 -11.79 -0.39
C SER A 181 -15.11 -11.18 -1.73
N TYR A 182 -14.83 -12.03 -2.71
CA TYR A 182 -14.45 -11.59 -4.05
C TYR A 182 -14.89 -12.61 -5.08
N GLY A 183 -15.06 -12.16 -6.31
CA GLY A 183 -15.43 -13.07 -7.38
C GLY A 183 -15.84 -12.36 -8.66
N THR A 184 -16.24 -13.17 -9.64
CA THR A 184 -16.75 -12.74 -10.93
C THR A 184 -18.00 -13.52 -11.28
N ARG A 185 -19.07 -12.83 -11.65
CA ARG A 185 -20.32 -13.46 -12.13
C ARG A 185 -20.84 -12.72 -13.38
N GLY A 186 -20.75 -13.36 -14.52
CA GLY A 186 -21.05 -12.72 -15.80
C GLY A 186 -20.15 -11.51 -16.03
N ALA A 187 -20.73 -10.35 -16.29
CA ALA A 187 -19.99 -9.11 -16.51
C ALA A 187 -19.55 -8.39 -15.21
N TRP A 188 -20.00 -8.84 -14.06
CA TRP A 188 -19.71 -8.22 -12.77
C TRP A 188 -18.53 -8.88 -12.08
N ARG A 189 -17.72 -8.05 -11.42
CA ARG A 189 -16.71 -8.49 -10.46
C ARG A 189 -16.88 -7.71 -9.16
N TRP A 190 -16.55 -8.34 -8.05
CA TRP A 190 -16.54 -7.68 -6.75
C TRP A 190 -15.34 -8.09 -5.91
N ASN A 191 -15.00 -7.23 -4.99
CA ASN A 191 -14.01 -7.46 -3.94
C ASN A 191 -14.41 -6.58 -2.75
N VAL A 192 -14.87 -7.20 -1.68
CA VAL A 192 -15.33 -6.52 -0.47
C VAL A 192 -14.58 -7.08 0.70
N GLU A 193 -13.92 -6.22 1.46
CA GLU A 193 -13.08 -6.63 2.59
C GLU A 193 -13.40 -5.78 3.82
N GLY A 194 -13.68 -6.46 4.93
CA GLY A 194 -13.89 -5.86 6.25
C GLY A 194 -12.82 -6.32 7.23
N VAL A 195 -12.31 -5.40 8.06
CA VAL A 195 -11.33 -5.71 9.11
C VAL A 195 -11.72 -5.03 10.40
N ALA A 196 -11.72 -5.78 11.50
CA ALA A 196 -11.80 -5.26 12.86
C ALA A 196 -10.45 -5.37 13.55
N GLN A 197 -10.06 -4.34 14.31
CA GLN A 197 -8.83 -4.29 15.06
C GLN A 197 -9.08 -4.01 16.53
N PHE A 198 -8.41 -4.77 17.40
CA PHE A 198 -8.48 -4.63 18.86
C PHE A 198 -7.12 -4.88 19.49
N GLY A 199 -6.96 -4.55 20.78
CA GLY A 199 -5.71 -4.71 21.51
C GLY A 199 -5.41 -3.52 22.40
N HIS A 200 -4.12 -3.20 22.57
CA HIS A 200 -3.68 -2.13 23.46
C HIS A 200 -2.56 -1.30 22.82
N TYR A 201 -2.59 0.00 23.07
CA TYR A 201 -1.58 0.95 22.68
C TYR A 201 -1.33 1.96 23.80
N ALA A 202 -0.09 2.04 24.32
CA ALA A 202 0.32 3.00 25.35
C ALA A 202 -0.68 3.07 26.52
N GLY A 203 -1.19 1.91 26.99
CA GLY A 203 -2.18 1.81 28.07
C GLY A 203 -3.63 1.98 27.65
N GLN A 204 -3.91 2.44 26.44
CA GLN A 204 -5.26 2.59 25.88
C GLN A 204 -5.72 1.31 25.19
N ARG A 205 -7.04 1.07 25.14
CA ARG A 205 -7.62 0.02 24.32
C ARG A 205 -7.61 0.44 22.84
N ILE A 206 -7.51 -0.54 21.95
CA ILE A 206 -7.70 -0.34 20.52
C ILE A 206 -9.10 -0.83 20.14
N ALA A 207 -9.84 -0.03 19.37
CA ALA A 207 -11.09 -0.41 18.72
C ALA A 207 -11.19 0.34 17.38
N ALA A 208 -10.68 -0.29 16.31
CA ALA A 208 -10.58 0.30 14.99
C ALA A 208 -11.12 -0.66 13.93
N TRP A 209 -11.47 -0.14 12.77
CA TRP A 209 -12.03 -0.97 11.70
C TRP A 209 -11.88 -0.31 10.33
N THR A 210 -12.00 -1.11 9.28
CA THR A 210 -12.12 -0.64 7.91
C THR A 210 -13.06 -1.52 7.11
N ILE A 211 -13.72 -0.92 6.13
CA ILE A 211 -14.43 -1.61 5.05
C ILE A 211 -13.94 -1.00 3.74
N GLY A 212 -13.51 -1.86 2.82
CA GLY A 212 -13.14 -1.48 1.47
C GLY A 212 -13.89 -2.31 0.46
N THR A 213 -14.35 -1.65 -0.61
CA THR A 213 -15.11 -2.28 -1.69
C THR A 213 -14.52 -1.92 -3.03
N GLU A 214 -14.55 -2.87 -3.95
CA GLU A 214 -14.35 -2.65 -5.37
C GLU A 214 -15.42 -3.44 -6.12
N ILE A 215 -16.25 -2.74 -6.91
CA ILE A 215 -17.25 -3.36 -7.77
C ILE A 215 -16.97 -2.89 -9.19
N GLY A 216 -16.88 -3.82 -10.12
CA GLY A 216 -16.63 -3.54 -11.53
C GLY A 216 -17.68 -4.20 -12.43
N ARG A 217 -17.97 -3.56 -13.55
CA ARG A 217 -18.80 -4.13 -14.62
C ARG A 217 -18.11 -3.96 -15.96
N ARG A 218 -17.87 -5.07 -16.64
CA ARG A 218 -17.34 -5.10 -18.00
C ARG A 218 -18.48 -4.93 -19.01
N LEU A 219 -18.27 -4.15 -20.05
CA LEU A 219 -19.24 -3.86 -21.11
C LEU A 219 -18.69 -4.34 -22.45
N PRO A 220 -18.66 -5.68 -22.72
CA PRO A 220 -17.97 -6.26 -23.86
C PRO A 220 -18.64 -5.92 -25.21
N ALA A 221 -19.91 -5.51 -25.20
CA ALA A 221 -20.64 -5.10 -26.42
C ALA A 221 -20.27 -3.67 -26.89
N LEU A 222 -19.56 -2.89 -26.08
CA LEU A 222 -19.15 -1.54 -26.44
C LEU A 222 -17.72 -1.53 -27.03
N PRO A 223 -17.40 -0.58 -27.92
CA PRO A 223 -16.04 -0.36 -28.40
C PRO A 223 -15.08 -0.17 -27.21
N LEU A 224 -13.82 -0.63 -27.37
CA LEU A 224 -12.77 -0.58 -26.34
C LEU A 224 -13.09 -1.38 -25.09
N THR A 225 -14.14 -2.22 -25.09
CA THR A 225 -14.58 -3.11 -23.99
C THR A 225 -14.46 -2.45 -22.59
N PRO A 226 -15.14 -1.29 -22.36
CA PRO A 226 -14.94 -0.55 -21.14
C PRO A 226 -15.33 -1.36 -19.91
N GLN A 227 -14.57 -1.18 -18.83
CA GLN A 227 -14.89 -1.67 -17.50
C GLN A 227 -15.12 -0.48 -16.57
N ILE A 228 -16.35 -0.31 -16.13
CA ILE A 228 -16.68 0.68 -15.09
C ILE A 228 -16.30 0.09 -13.73
N ILE A 229 -15.61 0.86 -12.91
CA ILE A 229 -15.12 0.43 -11.60
C ILE A 229 -15.54 1.47 -10.56
N MET A 230 -16.09 1.02 -9.45
CA MET A 230 -16.34 1.84 -8.26
C MET A 230 -15.59 1.24 -7.09
N ARG A 231 -14.65 2.01 -6.51
CA ARG A 231 -14.02 1.69 -5.23
C ARG A 231 -14.52 2.64 -4.16
N ALA A 232 -14.78 2.11 -2.98
CA ALA A 232 -15.12 2.92 -1.81
C ALA A 232 -14.43 2.33 -0.58
N ASN A 233 -13.90 3.20 0.27
CA ASN A 233 -13.25 2.80 1.51
C ASN A 233 -13.73 3.68 2.66
N VAL A 234 -13.98 3.04 3.81
CA VAL A 234 -14.21 3.73 5.08
C VAL A 234 -13.22 3.14 6.08
N VAL A 235 -12.39 4.00 6.67
CA VAL A 235 -11.33 3.62 7.60
C VAL A 235 -11.46 4.46 8.86
N SER A 236 -11.59 3.81 10.01
CA SER A 236 -11.78 4.49 11.29
C SER A 236 -10.58 5.36 11.68
N GLY A 237 -10.87 6.38 12.47
CA GLY A 237 -9.94 7.29 13.11
C GLY A 237 -10.33 7.55 14.56
N ASP A 238 -9.46 8.20 15.31
CA ASP A 238 -9.65 8.48 16.72
C ASP A 238 -10.64 9.62 16.97
N ARG A 239 -11.48 9.46 17.98
CA ARG A 239 -12.46 10.49 18.40
C ARG A 239 -12.00 11.32 19.58
N LYS A 240 -10.81 11.04 20.13
CA LYS A 240 -10.16 11.71 21.29
C LYS A 240 -10.90 11.65 22.65
N ALA A 241 -11.98 10.90 22.81
CA ALA A 241 -12.89 11.16 23.91
C ALA A 241 -12.84 10.18 25.10
N ASN A 242 -12.17 8.99 25.03
CA ASN A 242 -12.46 7.98 26.06
C ASN A 242 -11.39 6.93 26.35
N GLY A 243 -10.11 7.22 26.13
CA GLY A 243 -9.02 6.27 26.39
C GLY A 243 -9.06 5.04 25.47
N THR A 244 -9.72 5.15 24.32
CA THR A 244 -9.76 4.11 23.29
C THR A 244 -9.21 4.68 21.99
N LEU A 245 -8.16 4.07 21.45
CA LEU A 245 -7.59 4.43 20.15
C LEU A 245 -8.47 3.88 19.02
N GLY A 246 -9.17 4.78 18.30
CA GLY A 246 -9.99 4.45 17.15
C GLY A 246 -9.24 4.47 15.82
N THR A 247 -7.99 4.89 15.82
CA THR A 247 -7.14 4.98 14.61
C THR A 247 -6.80 3.61 14.08
N PHE A 248 -7.23 3.31 12.85
CA PHE A 248 -6.89 2.10 12.14
C PHE A 248 -5.40 2.11 11.75
N ASN A 249 -4.75 0.97 11.89
CA ASN A 249 -3.38 0.75 11.45
C ASN A 249 -3.38 -0.26 10.30
N ALA A 250 -3.00 0.17 9.11
CA ALA A 250 -2.92 -0.68 7.93
C ALA A 250 -1.72 -1.65 7.95
N LEU A 251 -0.90 -1.65 9.01
CA LEU A 251 0.27 -2.50 9.24
C LEU A 251 1.36 -2.29 8.17
N PHE A 252 1.31 -3.05 7.09
CA PHE A 252 2.27 -3.08 5.98
C PHE A 252 1.53 -3.06 4.63
N PRO A 253 0.71 -2.03 4.35
CA PRO A 253 -0.12 -2.02 3.16
C PRO A 253 0.73 -1.86 1.89
N LYS A 254 0.13 -2.18 0.74
CA LYS A 254 0.75 -1.86 -0.55
C LYS A 254 1.01 -0.37 -0.67
N GLY A 255 2.06 -0.01 -1.40
CA GLY A 255 2.25 1.34 -1.90
C GLY A 255 1.19 1.69 -2.96
N LYS A 256 1.15 2.94 -3.42
CA LYS A 256 0.15 3.40 -4.41
C LYS A 256 -1.30 2.98 -4.02
N TYR A 257 -1.64 3.07 -2.72
CA TYR A 257 -2.85 2.47 -2.14
C TYR A 257 -4.15 2.98 -2.78
N PHE A 258 -4.23 4.27 -3.07
CA PHE A 258 -5.39 4.90 -3.72
C PHE A 258 -5.13 5.33 -5.17
N GLY A 259 -3.99 5.00 -5.75
CA GLY A 259 -3.61 5.39 -7.11
C GLY A 259 -2.13 5.76 -7.20
N GLU A 260 -1.68 6.23 -8.34
CA GLU A 260 -0.27 6.50 -8.61
C GLU A 260 0.32 7.60 -7.71
N LEU A 261 -0.40 8.71 -7.52
CA LEU A 261 0.06 9.81 -6.67
C LEU A 261 -0.03 9.47 -5.18
N SER A 262 -1.09 8.80 -4.74
CA SER A 262 -1.35 8.36 -3.35
C SER A 262 -0.89 9.33 -2.25
N PRO A 263 -1.36 10.57 -2.22
CA PRO A 263 -0.88 11.60 -1.29
C PRO A 263 -1.33 11.37 0.15
N ILE A 264 -2.23 10.41 0.37
CA ILE A 264 -2.88 10.12 1.66
C ILE A 264 -2.94 8.60 1.82
N GLY A 265 -2.70 8.11 3.03
CA GLY A 265 -2.78 6.70 3.39
C GLY A 265 -4.15 6.27 3.93
N PRO A 266 -4.34 4.96 4.13
CA PRO A 266 -5.62 4.36 4.54
C PRO A 266 -5.84 4.41 6.07
N THR A 267 -5.90 5.63 6.63
CA THR A 267 -6.14 5.87 8.07
C THR A 267 -7.01 7.10 8.25
N ASN A 268 -8.05 7.00 9.07
CA ASN A 268 -9.03 8.08 9.32
C ASN A 268 -9.61 8.66 8.03
N ILE A 269 -10.05 7.81 7.10
CA ILE A 269 -10.43 8.27 5.76
C ILE A 269 -11.74 7.65 5.28
N ILE A 270 -12.51 8.44 4.54
CA ILE A 270 -13.56 8.00 3.64
C ILE A 270 -13.08 8.35 2.24
N ASN A 271 -13.09 7.39 1.34
CA ASN A 271 -12.67 7.56 -0.05
C ASN A 271 -13.73 7.02 -1.00
N LEU A 272 -14.05 7.78 -2.03
CA LEU A 272 -14.80 7.34 -3.20
C LEU A 272 -13.90 7.44 -4.42
N HIS A 273 -13.89 6.40 -5.26
CA HIS A 273 -12.95 6.25 -6.35
C HIS A 273 -13.62 5.58 -7.57
N PRO A 274 -14.48 6.32 -8.31
CA PRO A 274 -14.99 5.88 -9.61
C PRO A 274 -13.87 5.89 -10.65
N GLY A 275 -13.95 4.93 -11.58
CA GLY A 275 -13.01 4.84 -12.69
C GLY A 275 -13.57 4.06 -13.86
N VAL A 276 -12.87 4.16 -14.98
CA VAL A 276 -13.08 3.36 -16.17
C VAL A 276 -11.75 2.85 -16.69
N ALA A 277 -11.71 1.57 -17.07
CA ALA A 277 -10.60 0.97 -17.78
C ALA A 277 -11.05 0.63 -19.21
N LEU A 278 -10.21 0.96 -20.18
CA LEU A 278 -10.44 0.79 -21.62
C LEU A 278 -9.36 -0.11 -22.19
N THR A 279 -9.73 -1.09 -23.00
CA THR A 279 -8.80 -1.91 -23.78
C THR A 279 -8.67 -1.24 -25.16
N LEU A 280 -7.57 -0.52 -25.38
CA LEU A 280 -7.32 0.19 -26.65
C LEU A 280 -6.84 -0.81 -27.72
N ARG A 281 -6.02 -1.78 -27.32
CA ARG A 281 -5.54 -2.94 -28.06
C ARG A 281 -5.31 -4.07 -27.06
N ASP A 282 -5.04 -5.27 -27.51
CA ASP A 282 -4.78 -6.43 -26.63
C ASP A 282 -3.57 -6.21 -25.69
N ASP A 283 -2.60 -5.42 -26.16
CA ASP A 283 -1.38 -5.05 -25.45
C ASP A 283 -1.39 -3.64 -24.85
N LEU A 284 -2.47 -2.85 -25.04
CA LEU A 284 -2.53 -1.45 -24.64
C LEU A 284 -3.85 -1.12 -23.91
N SER A 285 -3.74 -0.67 -22.69
CA SER A 285 -4.88 -0.28 -21.85
C SER A 285 -4.76 1.14 -21.32
N LEU A 286 -5.89 1.80 -21.14
CA LEU A 286 -6.01 3.12 -20.54
C LEU A 286 -6.96 3.05 -19.35
N SER A 287 -6.56 3.56 -18.19
CA SER A 287 -7.42 3.75 -17.05
C SER A 287 -7.57 5.24 -16.72
N ILE A 288 -8.78 5.65 -16.37
CA ILE A 288 -9.09 7.02 -15.93
C ILE A 288 -9.89 6.90 -14.64
N ALA A 289 -9.51 7.66 -13.62
CA ALA A 289 -10.17 7.63 -12.33
C ALA A 289 -10.29 9.04 -11.72
N GLY A 290 -11.36 9.23 -10.96
CA GLY A 290 -11.54 10.34 -10.05
C GLY A 290 -11.59 9.85 -8.61
N MET A 291 -11.09 10.64 -7.67
CA MET A 291 -11.08 10.27 -6.25
C MET A 291 -11.49 11.45 -5.40
N ALA A 292 -12.25 11.18 -4.35
CA ALA A 292 -12.61 12.17 -3.36
C ALA A 292 -12.34 11.63 -1.97
N TYR A 293 -11.85 12.49 -1.06
CA TYR A 293 -11.34 12.09 0.24
C TYR A 293 -11.92 12.96 1.35
N TRP A 294 -12.36 12.31 2.42
CA TRP A 294 -12.83 12.96 3.66
C TRP A 294 -12.22 12.29 4.88
N ARG A 295 -11.97 13.03 5.94
CA ARG A 295 -11.66 12.43 7.25
C ARG A 295 -12.88 11.67 7.76
N TYR A 296 -12.68 10.45 8.29
CA TYR A 296 -13.73 9.70 8.95
C TYR A 296 -14.20 10.40 10.23
N THR A 297 -13.26 10.90 11.04
CA THR A 297 -13.55 11.74 12.21
C THR A 297 -12.76 13.04 12.17
N LYS A 298 -13.29 14.09 12.78
CA LYS A 298 -12.62 15.39 12.91
C LYS A 298 -11.58 15.40 14.05
N GLY A 299 -11.69 14.48 15.02
CA GLY A 299 -10.77 14.37 16.16
C GLY A 299 -9.37 13.88 15.79
N ASP A 300 -9.24 13.23 14.63
CA ASP A 300 -7.98 12.67 14.15
C ASP A 300 -7.47 13.39 12.90
N GLY A 301 -6.16 13.24 12.61
CA GLY A 301 -5.49 13.81 11.47
C GLY A 301 -5.59 12.96 10.20
N ILE A 302 -4.71 13.27 9.22
CA ILE A 302 -4.47 12.44 8.04
C ILE A 302 -3.06 11.89 8.07
N TYR A 303 -2.89 10.72 7.48
CA TYR A 303 -1.68 9.91 7.54
C TYR A 303 -1.18 9.56 6.15
N ASP A 304 0.13 9.29 6.02
CA ASP A 304 0.70 8.67 4.82
C ASP A 304 0.41 7.15 4.77
N ILE A 305 0.84 6.49 3.72
CA ILE A 305 0.63 5.04 3.55
C ILE A 305 1.29 4.23 4.68
N PRO A 306 2.54 4.52 5.11
CA PRO A 306 3.15 3.85 6.25
C PRO A 306 2.50 4.13 7.62
N GLY A 307 1.58 5.09 7.72
CA GLY A 307 0.88 5.44 8.96
C GLY A 307 1.52 6.60 9.74
N ASN A 308 2.42 7.38 9.14
CA ASN A 308 2.94 8.59 9.77
C ASN A 308 1.93 9.73 9.64
N LEU A 309 1.80 10.54 10.69
CA LEU A 309 0.91 11.70 10.68
C LEU A 309 1.44 12.77 9.72
N ILE A 310 0.70 13.05 8.64
CA ILE A 310 1.01 14.13 7.69
C ILE A 310 0.51 15.47 8.21
N ARG A 311 -0.73 15.47 8.73
CA ARG A 311 -1.40 16.69 9.20
C ARG A 311 -2.31 16.37 10.38
N GLY A 312 -2.07 17.02 11.51
CA GLY A 312 -2.93 16.91 12.69
C GLY A 312 -4.32 17.49 12.45
N PRO A 313 -5.29 17.19 13.32
CA PRO A 313 -6.67 17.65 13.19
C PRO A 313 -6.80 19.18 13.30
N GLY A 314 -5.93 19.84 14.10
CA GLY A 314 -6.03 21.27 14.39
C GLY A 314 -7.44 21.65 14.89
N ASN A 315 -7.84 22.87 14.60
CA ASN A 315 -9.20 23.39 14.86
C ASN A 315 -10.08 23.30 13.60
N ALA A 316 -9.74 22.44 12.65
CA ALA A 316 -10.46 22.34 11.39
C ALA A 316 -11.88 21.79 11.57
N THR A 317 -12.85 22.52 11.07
CA THR A 317 -14.27 22.15 11.08
C THR A 317 -14.66 21.25 9.89
N SER A 318 -13.89 21.31 8.79
CA SER A 318 -14.16 20.53 7.59
C SER A 318 -13.61 19.10 7.68
N ARG A 319 -14.37 18.15 7.15
CA ARG A 319 -13.90 16.77 6.91
C ARG A 319 -13.26 16.61 5.53
N PHE A 320 -13.56 17.46 4.56
CA PHE A 320 -13.17 17.33 3.18
C PHE A 320 -11.67 17.59 2.99
N ILE A 321 -10.93 16.55 2.58
CA ILE A 321 -9.47 16.59 2.39
C ILE A 321 -9.13 17.09 0.99
N GLY A 322 -9.82 16.61 -0.04
CA GLY A 322 -9.56 16.99 -1.42
C GLY A 322 -10.06 15.99 -2.44
N THR A 323 -9.74 16.27 -3.70
CA THR A 323 -10.03 15.41 -4.85
C THR A 323 -8.76 15.13 -5.64
N GLN A 324 -8.74 13.99 -6.32
CA GLN A 324 -7.68 13.60 -7.25
C GLN A 324 -8.30 13.14 -8.56
N VAL A 325 -7.64 13.44 -9.64
CA VAL A 325 -7.90 12.84 -10.97
C VAL A 325 -6.64 12.16 -11.44
N GLU A 326 -6.79 11.05 -12.16
CA GLU A 326 -5.68 10.23 -12.61
C GLU A 326 -6.01 9.59 -13.95
N ALA A 327 -5.02 9.53 -14.84
CA ALA A 327 -5.04 8.73 -16.06
C ALA A 327 -3.75 7.94 -16.15
N ALA A 328 -3.83 6.64 -16.43
CA ALA A 328 -2.69 5.77 -16.61
C ALA A 328 -2.84 4.93 -17.88
N LEU A 329 -1.79 4.91 -18.68
CA LEU A 329 -1.67 4.12 -19.91
C LEU A 329 -0.63 3.03 -19.66
N SER A 330 -0.97 1.75 -19.91
CA SER A 330 -0.07 0.62 -19.82
C SER A 330 0.03 -0.09 -21.15
N TRP A 331 1.26 -0.34 -21.61
CA TRP A 331 1.60 -1.02 -22.85
C TRP A 331 2.54 -2.19 -22.60
N GLN A 332 2.06 -3.40 -22.88
CA GLN A 332 2.87 -4.61 -22.90
C GLN A 332 3.58 -4.71 -24.25
N ALA A 333 4.76 -4.07 -24.37
CA ALA A 333 5.49 -3.95 -25.63
C ALA A 333 5.98 -5.32 -26.14
N THR A 334 6.45 -6.18 -25.21
CA THR A 334 6.72 -7.61 -25.43
C THR A 334 6.26 -8.41 -24.20
N PRO A 335 6.26 -9.76 -24.21
CA PRO A 335 5.94 -10.54 -23.02
C PRO A 335 6.81 -10.19 -21.79
N GLU A 336 8.06 -9.72 -22.02
CA GLU A 336 9.03 -9.39 -21.00
C GLU A 336 9.04 -7.89 -20.65
N TRP A 337 8.51 -7.02 -21.50
CA TRP A 337 8.67 -5.58 -21.36
C TRP A 337 7.35 -4.82 -21.29
N GLU A 338 7.07 -4.23 -20.14
CA GLU A 338 5.95 -3.36 -19.90
C GLU A 338 6.41 -1.90 -19.74
N LEU A 339 5.71 -1.00 -20.41
CA LEU A 339 5.84 0.45 -20.26
C LEU A 339 4.53 1.03 -19.74
N SER A 340 4.60 1.87 -18.72
CA SER A 340 3.43 2.60 -18.24
C SER A 340 3.73 4.08 -18.05
N THR A 341 2.69 4.90 -18.26
CA THR A 341 2.75 6.33 -17.99
C THR A 341 1.51 6.77 -17.23
N SER A 342 1.68 7.69 -16.30
CA SER A 342 0.58 8.22 -15.50
C SER A 342 0.62 9.72 -15.37
N LEU A 343 -0.57 10.31 -15.34
CA LEU A 343 -0.82 11.72 -15.06
C LEU A 343 -1.78 11.80 -13.88
N SER A 344 -1.39 12.48 -12.83
CA SER A 344 -2.23 12.66 -11.64
C SER A 344 -2.24 14.10 -11.17
N ALA A 345 -3.37 14.56 -10.65
CA ALA A 345 -3.49 15.85 -10.01
C ALA A 345 -4.37 15.77 -8.77
N PHE A 346 -3.84 16.21 -7.63
CA PHE A 346 -4.58 16.32 -6.37
C PHE A 346 -4.85 17.78 -6.06
N SER A 347 -6.13 18.10 -5.80
CA SER A 347 -6.60 19.43 -5.41
C SER A 347 -7.01 19.43 -3.93
N PRO A 348 -6.38 20.26 -3.07
CA PRO A 348 -6.64 20.27 -1.64
C PRO A 348 -8.05 20.79 -1.32
N GLY A 349 -8.70 20.13 -0.35
CA GLY A 349 -10.00 20.50 0.18
C GLY A 349 -9.94 21.49 1.34
N ALA A 350 -11.09 21.75 1.94
CA ALA A 350 -11.22 22.74 3.01
C ALA A 350 -10.44 22.37 4.28
N PHE A 351 -10.33 21.05 4.62
CA PHE A 351 -9.52 20.63 5.76
C PHE A 351 -8.05 21.08 5.62
N LEU A 352 -7.43 20.80 4.48
CA LEU A 352 -6.03 21.19 4.26
C LEU A 352 -5.83 22.69 4.28
N ARG A 353 -6.77 23.47 3.68
CA ARG A 353 -6.72 24.93 3.71
C ARG A 353 -6.91 25.52 5.10
N GLN A 354 -7.66 24.84 5.98
CA GLN A 354 -7.86 25.27 7.36
C GLN A 354 -6.67 24.93 8.28
N THR A 355 -5.81 24.00 7.89
CA THR A 355 -4.75 23.49 8.78
C THR A 355 -3.33 23.81 8.31
N GLY A 356 -3.16 24.62 7.27
CA GLY A 356 -1.85 25.09 6.81
C GLY A 356 -1.74 25.18 5.28
N PRO A 357 -0.52 25.19 4.72
CA PRO A 357 -0.31 25.28 3.28
C PRO A 357 -1.07 24.17 2.53
N ALA A 358 -1.74 24.53 1.45
CA ALA A 358 -2.62 23.67 0.68
C ALA A 358 -2.45 23.98 -0.81
N GLU A 359 -1.47 23.31 -1.42
CA GLU A 359 -1.17 23.48 -2.83
C GLU A 359 -1.65 22.28 -3.64
N THR A 360 -1.96 22.49 -4.92
CA THR A 360 -2.27 21.42 -5.86
C THR A 360 -0.99 20.65 -6.19
N ILE A 361 -1.05 19.34 -6.04
CA ILE A 361 0.05 18.44 -6.41
C ILE A 361 -0.26 17.90 -7.81
N LYS A 362 0.71 17.97 -8.71
CA LYS A 362 0.63 17.38 -10.05
C LYS A 362 1.80 16.41 -10.21
N MET A 363 1.54 15.25 -10.80
CA MET A 363 2.54 14.23 -11.05
C MET A 363 2.43 13.73 -12.49
N PHE A 364 3.56 13.56 -13.14
CA PHE A 364 3.75 12.74 -14.31
C PHE A 364 4.69 11.60 -13.93
N GLY A 365 4.29 10.37 -14.19
CA GLY A 365 5.06 9.15 -13.99
C GLY A 365 5.33 8.45 -15.30
N LEU A 366 6.54 7.91 -15.45
CA LEU A 366 6.92 6.96 -16.50
C LEU A 366 7.60 5.78 -15.81
N GLU A 367 7.14 4.58 -16.08
CA GLU A 367 7.69 3.35 -15.50
C GLU A 367 7.99 2.35 -16.62
N SER A 368 9.11 1.67 -16.52
CA SER A 368 9.54 0.63 -17.43
C SER A 368 9.91 -0.60 -16.63
N ASN A 369 9.21 -1.70 -16.84
CA ASN A 369 9.44 -2.99 -16.19
C ASN A 369 9.91 -4.00 -17.21
N PHE A 370 11.09 -4.53 -17.00
CA PHE A 370 11.66 -5.59 -17.83
C PHE A 370 11.89 -6.85 -17.00
N ARG A 371 11.44 -8.00 -17.51
CA ARG A 371 11.59 -9.33 -16.89
C ARG A 371 12.32 -10.25 -17.86
N PHE A 372 13.34 -10.93 -17.41
CA PHE A 372 14.16 -11.84 -18.20
C PHE A 372 14.40 -13.16 -17.46
#